data_accff4f1de895775f516ba14c808f011
#
_entry.id   accff4f1de895775f516ba14c808f011
#
_cell.length_a   1.000
_cell.length_b   1.000
_cell.length_c   1.000
_cell.angle_alpha   90.00
_cell.angle_beta   90.00
_cell.angle_gamma   90.00
#
_symmetry.space_group_name_H-M   'P 1'
#
loop_
_entity.id
_entity.type
_entity.pdbx_description
1 polymer ?
#
loop_
_entity_poly.entity_id
_entity_poly.type
_entity_poly.pdbx_seq_one_letter_code
_entity_poly.pdbx_strand_id
1 'polypeptide(L)'
;MMQKYQNFFLFLVLLFFLAGCNTTKLFYDYGDIIASWQLDSYFELTNAQEEWVEERMRLHLEWHRNVELPRYKRFLIDIQNRAKDGLTMSELDEGFSRYEAKMGRTFERLIPDAALFLTKISPEQINNLEREMAEENEEMMDKLEHSEERLQKR
;
A
#
# COMPACT_ATOMS: atom_id res chain seq x y z
N MET A 1 10.47 -1.86 -41.64
CA MET A 1 9.37 -2.30 -40.78
C MET A 1 9.72 -2.20 -39.28
N MET A 2 10.92 -2.55 -38.82
CA MET A 2 11.38 -2.48 -37.41
C MET A 2 11.30 -1.09 -36.77
N GLN A 3 11.64 -0.03 -37.50
CA GLN A 3 11.65 1.35 -36.98
C GLN A 3 10.27 1.87 -36.56
N LYS A 4 9.18 1.41 -37.21
CA LYS A 4 7.81 1.74 -36.79
C LYS A 4 7.43 1.11 -35.43
N TYR A 5 7.85 -0.11 -35.17
CA TYR A 5 7.59 -0.79 -33.89
C TYR A 5 8.44 -0.19 -32.76
N GLN A 6 9.66 0.24 -33.06
CA GLN A 6 10.54 0.89 -32.11
C GLN A 6 9.99 2.27 -31.66
N ASN A 7 9.47 3.07 -32.61
CA ASN A 7 8.83 4.36 -32.30
C ASN A 7 7.49 4.15 -31.53
N PHE A 8 6.73 3.12 -31.89
CA PHE A 8 5.50 2.79 -31.19
C PHE A 8 5.79 2.34 -29.74
N PHE A 9 6.80 1.50 -29.54
CA PHE A 9 7.24 1.07 -28.20
C PHE A 9 7.74 2.24 -27.36
N LEU A 10 8.54 3.14 -27.94
CA LEU A 10 9.01 4.37 -27.28
C LEU A 10 7.86 5.28 -26.88
N PHE A 11 6.84 5.41 -27.74
CA PHE A 11 5.65 6.20 -27.47
C PHE A 11 4.82 5.57 -26.32
N LEU A 12 4.71 4.25 -26.28
CA LEU A 12 4.00 3.52 -25.22
C LEU A 12 4.72 3.62 -23.88
N VAL A 13 6.06 3.56 -23.87
CA VAL A 13 6.89 3.80 -22.67
C VAL A 13 6.76 5.24 -22.21
N LEU A 14 6.76 6.22 -23.10
CA LEU A 14 6.56 7.64 -22.77
C LEU A 14 5.17 7.90 -22.16
N LEU A 15 4.12 7.26 -22.70
CA LEU A 15 2.76 7.31 -22.14
C LEU A 15 2.71 6.72 -20.71
N PHE A 16 3.45 5.64 -20.46
CA PHE A 16 3.55 5.02 -19.15
C PHE A 16 4.22 5.94 -18.11
N PHE A 17 5.26 6.68 -18.51
CA PHE A 17 5.90 7.68 -17.66
C PHE A 17 5.01 8.91 -17.39
N LEU A 18 4.18 9.30 -18.33
CA LEU A 18 3.22 10.42 -18.15
C LEU A 18 2.05 10.02 -17.22
N ALA A 19 1.67 8.75 -17.17
CA ALA A 19 0.65 8.22 -16.27
C ALA A 19 1.13 8.17 -14.80
N GLY A 20 2.44 8.05 -14.55
CA GLY A 20 3.01 7.90 -13.21
C GLY A 20 2.78 9.09 -12.27
N CYS A 21 2.63 10.31 -12.78
CA CYS A 21 2.38 11.51 -11.97
C CYS A 21 0.96 11.57 -11.38
N ASN A 22 0.02 10.76 -11.86
CA ASN A 22 -1.38 10.81 -11.45
C ASN A 22 -1.77 9.76 -10.40
N THR A 23 -0.94 8.73 -10.21
CA THR A 23 -1.25 7.58 -9.32
C THR A 23 -1.36 7.99 -7.86
N THR A 24 -0.48 8.88 -7.38
CA THR A 24 -0.53 9.36 -6.00
C THR A 24 -1.81 10.18 -5.76
N LYS A 25 -2.18 11.03 -6.71
CA LYS A 25 -3.43 11.80 -6.61
C LYS A 25 -4.64 10.87 -6.60
N LEU A 26 -4.67 9.88 -7.50
CA LEU A 26 -5.73 8.89 -7.59
C LEU A 26 -5.90 8.12 -6.27
N PHE A 27 -4.78 7.72 -5.64
CA PHE A 27 -4.81 7.06 -4.33
C PHE A 27 -5.46 7.92 -3.24
N TYR A 28 -5.20 9.23 -3.20
CA TYR A 28 -5.82 10.12 -2.22
C TYR A 28 -7.26 10.52 -2.55
N ASP A 29 -7.65 10.42 -3.81
CA ASP A 29 -9.00 10.77 -4.25
C ASP A 29 -10.00 9.59 -4.16
N TYR A 30 -9.49 8.35 -4.17
CA TYR A 30 -10.32 7.12 -4.19
C TYR A 30 -9.85 6.05 -3.18
N GLY A 31 -8.87 6.35 -2.35
CA GLY A 31 -8.29 5.36 -1.44
C GLY A 31 -9.24 4.91 -0.32
N ASP A 32 -10.24 5.71 0.02
CA ASP A 32 -11.35 5.35 0.91
C ASP A 32 -12.21 4.25 0.28
N ILE A 33 -12.64 4.43 -0.97
CA ILE A 33 -13.41 3.46 -1.73
C ILE A 33 -12.61 2.16 -1.95
N ILE A 34 -11.32 2.29 -2.32
CA ILE A 34 -10.44 1.13 -2.52
C ILE A 34 -10.28 0.33 -1.22
N ALA A 35 -10.12 1.01 -0.09
CA ALA A 35 -10.02 0.35 1.21
C ALA A 35 -11.32 -0.34 1.61
N SER A 36 -12.47 0.28 1.32
CA SER A 36 -13.79 -0.32 1.54
C SER A 36 -13.96 -1.59 0.71
N TRP A 37 -13.67 -1.56 -0.58
CA TRP A 37 -13.73 -2.75 -1.45
C TRP A 37 -12.79 -3.87 -0.98
N GLN A 38 -11.58 -3.52 -0.54
CA GLN A 38 -10.62 -4.51 -0.01
C GLN A 38 -11.13 -5.15 1.28
N LEU A 39 -11.75 -4.40 2.17
CA LEU A 39 -12.36 -4.97 3.37
C LEU A 39 -13.62 -5.77 3.05
N ASP A 40 -14.42 -5.32 2.09
CA ASP A 40 -15.62 -6.03 1.65
C ASP A 40 -15.30 -7.43 1.11
N SER A 41 -14.20 -7.59 0.36
CA SER A 41 -13.77 -8.91 -0.14
C SER A 41 -13.48 -9.93 0.98
N TYR A 42 -13.04 -9.47 2.16
CA TYR A 42 -12.77 -10.34 3.31
C TYR A 42 -13.96 -10.50 4.25
N PHE A 43 -14.77 -9.46 4.42
CA PHE A 43 -15.77 -9.42 5.49
C PHE A 43 -17.23 -9.43 4.99
N GLU A 44 -17.47 -9.27 3.68
CA GLU A 44 -18.84 -9.07 3.14
C GLU A 44 -19.56 -7.98 3.94
N LEU A 45 -19.12 -6.74 3.77
CA LEU A 45 -19.57 -5.60 4.56
C LEU A 45 -21.08 -5.33 4.36
N THR A 46 -21.76 -4.96 5.42
CA THR A 46 -23.08 -4.33 5.29
C THR A 46 -22.92 -2.89 4.80
N ASN A 47 -23.95 -2.32 4.16
CA ASN A 47 -23.91 -0.92 3.69
C ASN A 47 -23.49 0.07 4.79
N ALA A 48 -23.92 -0.15 6.03
CA ALA A 48 -23.57 0.72 7.16
C ALA A 48 -22.10 0.56 7.58
N GLN A 49 -21.51 -0.63 7.43
CA GLN A 49 -20.08 -0.85 7.66
C GLN A 49 -19.24 -0.24 6.53
N GLU A 50 -19.67 -0.37 5.28
CA GLU A 50 -19.04 0.20 4.11
C GLU A 50 -18.96 1.74 4.23
N GLU A 51 -20.08 2.42 4.46
CA GLU A 51 -20.13 3.88 4.69
C GLU A 51 -19.20 4.31 5.85
N TRP A 52 -19.20 3.55 6.92
CA TRP A 52 -18.35 3.84 8.08
C TRP A 52 -16.85 3.67 7.74
N VAL A 53 -16.47 2.61 7.03
CA VAL A 53 -15.08 2.36 6.59
C VAL A 53 -14.61 3.49 5.68
N GLU A 54 -15.39 3.86 4.66
CA GLU A 54 -15.08 4.94 3.73
C GLU A 54 -14.85 6.26 4.47
N GLU A 55 -15.74 6.65 5.37
CA GLU A 55 -15.60 7.88 6.16
C GLU A 55 -14.33 7.85 7.03
N ARG A 56 -14.02 6.72 7.71
CA ARG A 56 -12.82 6.60 8.53
C ARG A 56 -11.55 6.66 7.68
N MET A 57 -11.52 5.96 6.55
CA MET A 57 -10.39 5.98 5.62
C MET A 57 -10.17 7.36 5.01
N ARG A 58 -11.23 8.08 4.64
CA ARG A 58 -11.16 9.46 4.15
C ARG A 58 -10.47 10.37 5.18
N LEU A 59 -10.84 10.28 6.46
CA LEU A 59 -10.22 11.04 7.55
C LEU A 59 -8.74 10.67 7.76
N HIS A 60 -8.38 9.39 7.63
CA HIS A 60 -7.00 8.93 7.71
C HIS A 60 -6.15 9.41 6.52
N LEU A 61 -6.68 9.36 5.31
CA LEU A 61 -6.01 9.85 4.10
C LEU A 61 -5.81 11.36 4.14
N GLU A 62 -6.80 12.11 4.61
CA GLU A 62 -6.69 13.56 4.81
C GLU A 62 -5.60 13.92 5.83
N TRP A 63 -5.59 13.24 6.97
CA TRP A 63 -4.53 13.40 7.97
C TRP A 63 -3.15 13.03 7.40
N HIS A 64 -3.04 11.91 6.69
CA HIS A 64 -1.79 11.46 6.10
C HIS A 64 -1.26 12.49 5.09
N ARG A 65 -2.13 13.00 4.22
CA ARG A 65 -1.80 14.05 3.24
C ARG A 65 -1.30 15.32 3.93
N ASN A 66 -1.99 15.76 4.97
CA ASN A 66 -1.74 17.08 5.58
C ASN A 66 -0.67 17.06 6.67
N VAL A 67 -0.46 15.93 7.33
CA VAL A 67 0.45 15.81 8.48
C VAL A 67 1.66 14.93 8.17
N GLU A 68 1.47 13.71 7.68
CA GLU A 68 2.59 12.77 7.48
C GLU A 68 3.37 13.03 6.19
N LEU A 69 2.74 13.33 5.06
CA LEU A 69 3.47 13.64 3.83
C LEU A 69 4.48 14.79 3.98
N PRO A 70 4.16 15.93 4.64
CA PRO A 70 5.16 16.96 4.91
C PRO A 70 6.31 16.49 5.81
N ARG A 71 6.06 15.54 6.71
CA ARG A 71 7.10 14.92 7.56
C ARG A 71 8.00 13.98 6.76
N TYR A 72 7.43 13.20 5.84
CA TYR A 72 8.20 12.36 4.93
C TYR A 72 9.06 13.19 4.00
N LYS A 73 8.53 14.28 3.45
CA LYS A 73 9.29 15.22 2.62
C LYS A 73 10.53 15.74 3.35
N ARG A 74 10.38 16.20 4.60
CA ARG A 74 11.52 16.68 5.41
C ARG A 74 12.54 15.57 5.71
N PHE A 75 12.07 14.38 6.00
CA PHE A 75 12.92 13.22 6.21
C PHE A 75 13.74 12.87 4.97
N LEU A 76 13.12 12.83 3.79
CA LEU A 76 13.80 12.54 2.53
C LEU A 76 14.84 13.62 2.16
N ILE A 77 14.53 14.89 2.42
CA ILE A 77 15.48 15.99 2.22
C ILE A 77 16.69 15.84 3.16
N ASP A 78 16.48 15.44 4.42
CA ASP A 78 17.56 15.19 5.38
C ASP A 78 18.45 14.03 4.91
N ILE A 79 17.88 12.90 4.51
CA ILE A 79 18.61 11.77 3.94
C ILE A 79 19.39 12.19 2.68
N GLN A 80 18.75 12.92 1.78
CA GLN A 80 19.40 13.42 0.56
C GLN A 80 20.61 14.32 0.88
N ASN A 81 20.51 15.17 1.90
CA ASN A 81 21.62 16.04 2.30
C ASN A 81 22.78 15.27 2.90
N ARG A 82 22.52 14.25 3.73
CA ARG A 82 23.53 13.37 4.32
C ARG A 82 24.21 12.49 3.28
N ALA A 83 23.50 12.08 2.23
CA ALA A 83 24.04 11.23 1.18
C ALA A 83 25.01 11.94 0.21
N LYS A 84 25.21 13.26 0.32
CA LYS A 84 26.06 14.05 -0.60
C LYS A 84 27.56 13.70 -0.51
N ASP A 85 28.03 13.30 0.65
CA ASP A 85 29.39 12.90 0.94
C ASP A 85 29.55 11.39 1.17
N GLY A 86 28.49 10.63 0.90
CA GLY A 86 28.36 9.20 1.16
C GLY A 86 27.61 8.92 2.45
N LEU A 87 27.07 7.72 2.59
CA LEU A 87 26.36 7.27 3.80
C LEU A 87 27.23 6.30 4.59
N THR A 88 27.41 6.56 5.87
CA THR A 88 28.00 5.61 6.81
C THR A 88 26.97 4.57 7.24
N MET A 89 27.43 3.41 7.77
CA MET A 89 26.53 2.39 8.32
C MET A 89 25.68 2.94 9.46
N SER A 90 26.23 3.79 10.31
CA SER A 90 25.49 4.44 11.41
C SER A 90 24.37 5.34 10.91
N GLU A 91 24.56 6.08 9.82
CA GLU A 91 23.52 6.92 9.22
C GLU A 91 22.44 6.10 8.53
N LEU A 92 22.80 4.94 7.97
CA LEU A 92 21.82 4.00 7.43
C LEU A 92 20.94 3.42 8.55
N ASP A 93 21.53 2.94 9.65
CA ASP A 93 20.80 2.41 10.80
C ASP A 93 19.87 3.46 11.43
N GLU A 94 20.35 4.70 11.60
CA GLU A 94 19.53 5.83 12.04
C GLU A 94 18.38 6.10 11.06
N GLY A 95 18.68 6.07 9.75
CA GLY A 95 17.69 6.26 8.69
C GLY A 95 16.57 5.20 8.75
N PHE A 96 16.91 3.93 8.92
CA PHE A 96 15.97 2.84 9.08
C PHE A 96 15.11 2.99 10.33
N SER A 97 15.72 3.24 11.48
CA SER A 97 14.99 3.46 12.73
C SER A 97 13.99 4.63 12.65
N ARG A 98 14.40 5.71 11.99
CA ARG A 98 13.52 6.87 11.75
C ARG A 98 12.38 6.56 10.76
N TYR A 99 12.64 5.71 9.77
CA TYR A 99 11.60 5.22 8.84
C TYR A 99 10.58 4.36 9.58
N GLU A 100 11.04 3.37 10.37
CA GLU A 100 10.17 2.50 11.16
C GLU A 100 9.28 3.30 12.12
N ALA A 101 9.85 4.27 12.83
CA ALA A 101 9.08 5.15 13.72
C ALA A 101 8.02 5.98 12.97
N LYS A 102 8.25 6.32 11.69
CA LYS A 102 7.25 7.03 10.88
C LYS A 102 6.14 6.11 10.41
N MET A 103 6.48 4.89 9.98
CA MET A 103 5.50 3.88 9.63
C MET A 103 4.66 3.49 10.85
N GLY A 104 5.31 3.27 12.01
CA GLY A 104 4.62 2.97 13.28
C GLY A 104 3.50 3.96 13.59
N ARG A 105 3.76 5.27 13.51
CA ARG A 105 2.74 6.29 13.76
C ARG A 105 1.54 6.23 12.81
N THR A 106 1.78 5.85 11.56
CA THR A 106 0.68 5.71 10.59
C THR A 106 -0.21 4.54 10.98
N PHE A 107 0.39 3.41 11.35
CA PHE A 107 -0.36 2.24 11.82
C PHE A 107 -1.04 2.48 13.18
N GLU A 108 -0.34 3.07 14.15
CA GLU A 108 -0.91 3.41 15.46
C GLU A 108 -2.18 4.26 15.35
N ARG A 109 -2.24 5.15 14.36
CA ARG A 109 -3.43 5.96 14.13
C ARG A 109 -4.62 5.15 13.62
N LEU A 110 -4.40 4.04 12.90
CA LEU A 110 -5.46 3.16 12.40
C LEU A 110 -6.00 2.22 13.48
N ILE A 111 -5.20 1.88 14.49
CA ILE A 111 -5.55 0.86 15.51
C ILE A 111 -6.89 1.13 16.20
N PRO A 112 -7.24 2.36 16.65
CA PRO A 112 -8.52 2.58 17.33
C PRO A 112 -9.73 2.27 16.45
N ASP A 113 -9.67 2.65 15.17
CA ASP A 113 -10.76 2.41 14.23
C ASP A 113 -10.81 0.92 13.82
N ALA A 114 -9.67 0.29 13.59
CA ALA A 114 -9.60 -1.15 13.34
C ALA A 114 -10.15 -1.95 14.53
N ALA A 115 -9.78 -1.61 15.76
CA ALA A 115 -10.32 -2.24 16.95
C ALA A 115 -11.84 -2.05 17.07
N LEU A 116 -12.34 -0.85 16.81
CA LEU A 116 -13.78 -0.57 16.83
C LEU A 116 -14.53 -1.34 15.73
N PHE A 117 -13.96 -1.45 14.53
CA PHE A 117 -14.51 -2.26 13.44
C PHE A 117 -14.65 -3.72 13.87
N LEU A 118 -13.58 -4.31 14.41
CA LEU A 118 -13.57 -5.71 14.84
C LEU A 118 -14.58 -6.02 15.96
N THR A 119 -15.00 -5.04 16.75
CA THR A 119 -16.09 -5.26 17.73
C THR A 119 -17.48 -5.34 17.11
N LYS A 120 -17.61 -5.01 15.83
CA LYS A 120 -18.90 -4.92 15.12
C LYS A 120 -19.08 -5.98 14.04
N ILE A 121 -18.08 -6.84 13.82
CA ILE A 121 -18.19 -7.93 12.84
C ILE A 121 -19.00 -9.09 13.41
N SER A 122 -19.76 -9.74 12.54
CA SER A 122 -20.57 -10.92 12.90
C SER A 122 -19.77 -12.21 12.84
N PRO A 123 -20.26 -13.31 13.45
CA PRO A 123 -19.64 -14.64 13.29
C PRO A 123 -19.54 -15.09 11.82
N GLU A 124 -20.53 -14.72 10.98
CA GLU A 124 -20.52 -15.03 9.56
C GLU A 124 -19.39 -14.30 8.84
N GLN A 125 -19.15 -13.04 9.19
CA GLN A 125 -18.05 -12.23 8.66
C GLN A 125 -16.67 -12.78 9.09
N ILE A 126 -16.57 -13.35 10.29
CA ILE A 126 -15.35 -14.04 10.73
C ILE A 126 -15.11 -15.29 9.88
N ASN A 127 -16.14 -16.10 9.64
CA ASN A 127 -16.01 -17.31 8.81
C ASN A 127 -15.61 -16.94 7.37
N ASN A 128 -16.13 -15.84 6.84
CA ASN A 128 -15.75 -15.37 5.51
C ASN A 128 -14.27 -14.96 5.46
N LEU A 129 -13.81 -14.17 6.44
CA LEU A 129 -12.39 -13.80 6.58
C LEU A 129 -11.48 -15.04 6.62
N GLU A 130 -11.83 -16.06 7.43
CA GLU A 130 -11.04 -17.30 7.54
C GLU A 130 -10.96 -18.03 6.19
N ARG A 131 -12.05 -18.09 5.44
CA ARG A 131 -12.11 -18.71 4.12
C ARG A 131 -11.21 -17.94 3.13
N GLU A 132 -11.39 -16.64 2.98
CA GLU A 132 -10.62 -15.83 2.04
C GLU A 132 -9.12 -15.88 2.35
N MET A 133 -8.73 -15.80 3.62
CA MET A 133 -7.33 -15.94 4.02
C MET A 133 -6.76 -17.34 3.72
N ALA A 134 -7.56 -18.40 3.84
CA ALA A 134 -7.13 -19.75 3.49
C ALA A 134 -6.91 -19.89 1.98
N GLU A 135 -7.82 -19.36 1.16
CA GLU A 135 -7.71 -19.38 -0.30
C GLU A 135 -6.48 -18.58 -0.78
N GLU A 136 -6.24 -17.39 -0.23
CA GLU A 136 -5.04 -16.61 -0.58
C GLU A 136 -3.73 -17.29 -0.16
N ASN A 137 -3.72 -17.97 1.00
CA ASN A 137 -2.54 -18.73 1.43
C ASN A 137 -2.26 -19.91 0.48
N GLU A 138 -3.29 -20.62 0.02
CA GLU A 138 -3.15 -21.70 -0.95
C GLU A 138 -2.60 -21.18 -2.27
N GLU A 139 -3.16 -20.10 -2.82
CA GLU A 139 -2.63 -19.45 -4.02
C GLU A 139 -1.18 -18.97 -3.87
N MET A 140 -0.81 -18.46 -2.70
CA MET A 140 0.56 -18.02 -2.44
C MET A 140 1.53 -19.21 -2.43
N MET A 141 1.15 -20.31 -1.82
CA MET A 141 1.94 -21.56 -1.79
C MET A 141 2.15 -22.09 -3.20
N ASP A 142 1.10 -22.16 -4.02
CA ASP A 142 1.19 -22.59 -5.43
C ASP A 142 2.15 -21.70 -6.24
N LYS A 143 2.08 -20.37 -6.05
CA LYS A 143 2.98 -19.42 -6.72
C LYS A 143 4.44 -19.64 -6.29
N LEU A 144 4.70 -19.95 -5.01
CA LEU A 144 6.03 -20.26 -4.51
C LEU A 144 6.59 -21.55 -5.11
N GLU A 145 5.81 -22.64 -5.12
CA GLU A 145 6.21 -23.92 -5.72
C GLU A 145 6.55 -23.76 -7.20
N HIS A 146 5.70 -23.06 -7.97
CA HIS A 146 5.98 -22.78 -9.38
C HIS A 146 7.21 -21.88 -9.61
N SER A 147 7.54 -21.02 -8.65
CA SER A 147 8.73 -20.17 -8.72
C SER A 147 10.01 -20.97 -8.46
N GLU A 148 9.99 -21.90 -7.49
CA GLU A 148 11.10 -22.80 -7.15
C GLU A 148 11.39 -23.77 -8.30
N GLU A 149 10.36 -24.36 -8.93
CA GLU A 149 10.53 -25.21 -10.10
C GLU A 149 11.18 -24.49 -11.29
N ARG A 150 10.86 -23.21 -11.48
CA ARG A 150 11.50 -22.38 -12.53
C ARG A 150 12.96 -22.09 -12.22
N LEU A 151 13.33 -21.91 -10.97
CA LEU A 151 14.71 -21.70 -10.55
C LEU A 151 15.56 -22.97 -10.69
N GLN A 152 14.98 -24.15 -10.41
CA GLN A 152 15.67 -25.45 -10.55
C GLN A 152 15.92 -25.87 -12.01
N LYS A 153 15.11 -25.35 -12.96
CA LYS A 153 15.24 -25.65 -14.41
C LYS A 153 16.25 -24.73 -15.14
N ARG A 154 16.91 -23.79 -14.44
CA ARG A 154 17.94 -22.88 -14.97
C ARG A 154 19.34 -23.34 -14.63
#